data_05f84d71473f12a539e8d6a10f416773
#
_entry.id   05f84d71473f12a539e8d6a10f416773
#
_cell.length_a   1.000
_cell.length_b   1.000
_cell.length_c   1.000
_cell.angle_alpha   90.00
_cell.angle_beta   90.00
_cell.angle_gamma   90.00
#
_symmetry.space_group_name_H-M   'P 1'
#
loop_
_entity.id
_entity.type
_entity.pdbx_description
1 polymer ?
#
loop_
_entity_poly.entity_id
_entity_poly.type
_entity_poly.pdbx_seq_one_letter_code
_entity_poly.pdbx_strand_id
1 'polypeptide(L)'
;MLLGELLAASERVAGTRSRLAKIDALAECLRRLDPPEIALGVAYLSGDTRQGRIGIGYATLKEALAATPASLPRLTLAQIDEALARLARIKGEGSAAERARLLAELFARATAPEQDFLARLLLGELRQGALEGIMLDAIAKAAKLPAARVRSAAMRAGGLPAVAEAALTEGEASLARFALEVFQPVQPMLAQPAEDVADALERLGTAAFEWKLDGARVQAHKSGGEIRVYTRSLNEVTSAVPEIVAALRECPARELILDGETIALKPEGTPYPFQETMRRFGRKLDVEALRARYPLSVFFFDCLLAEGEDLTARPARERFDALAKLLPATILVPRLVTGDKGAAQAFYDDALARGHEGVMAKALEAPYEAGSRGAGWLKIKEAHTLDLAVIAAEWGSGRRKGWLSNLHLGALDPATGGFVMLGKTFKGMTDKMLAWQTERLLALETSREGHVVHVRPELVAEIAFNEIQASPHYPGGFALRFARVKRYRGDKSATEADTIATVRVLYEGQLHRRANENSGRRLPPFLKEQ
;
A
#
# COMPACT_ATOMS: atom_id res chain seq x y z
N MET A 1 -23.02 -9.78 -21.46
CA MET A 1 -22.14 -8.75 -22.07
C MET A 1 -20.98 -9.41 -22.80
N LEU A 2 -20.56 -8.90 -23.96
CA LEU A 2 -19.33 -9.32 -24.65
C LEU A 2 -18.08 -8.70 -23.98
N LEU A 3 -16.95 -9.42 -24.02
CA LEU A 3 -15.67 -8.89 -23.51
C LEU A 3 -15.29 -7.58 -24.22
N GLY A 4 -15.52 -7.47 -25.53
CA GLY A 4 -15.23 -6.26 -26.30
C GLY A 4 -15.96 -5.00 -25.78
N GLU A 5 -17.18 -5.15 -25.23
CA GLU A 5 -17.91 -4.02 -24.65
C GLU A 5 -17.31 -3.58 -23.30
N LEU A 6 -16.88 -4.54 -22.47
CA LEU A 6 -16.18 -4.26 -21.22
C LEU A 6 -14.79 -3.65 -21.50
N LEU A 7 -14.08 -4.15 -22.51
CA LEU A 7 -12.82 -3.61 -22.97
C LEU A 7 -12.95 -2.13 -23.42
N ALA A 8 -13.98 -1.78 -24.18
CA ALA A 8 -14.24 -0.41 -24.57
C ALA A 8 -14.40 0.53 -23.36
N ALA A 9 -15.02 0.08 -22.28
CA ALA A 9 -15.10 0.84 -21.02
C ALA A 9 -13.72 0.97 -20.37
N SER A 10 -12.93 -0.10 -20.32
CA SER A 10 -11.55 -0.09 -19.81
C SER A 10 -10.64 0.88 -20.57
N GLU A 11 -10.74 0.92 -21.90
CA GLU A 11 -9.99 1.84 -22.75
C GLU A 11 -10.40 3.31 -22.52
N ARG A 12 -11.68 3.60 -22.38
CA ARG A 12 -12.18 4.94 -22.00
C ARG A 12 -11.60 5.39 -20.65
N VAL A 13 -11.54 4.49 -19.68
CA VAL A 13 -10.94 4.74 -18.36
C VAL A 13 -9.44 5.01 -18.47
N ALA A 14 -8.72 4.22 -19.26
CA ALA A 14 -7.28 4.39 -19.47
C ALA A 14 -6.96 5.70 -20.23
N GLY A 15 -7.81 6.10 -21.17
CA GLY A 15 -7.64 7.27 -22.03
C GLY A 15 -7.89 8.62 -21.35
N THR A 16 -8.42 8.67 -20.14
CA THR A 16 -8.71 9.93 -19.43
C THR A 16 -7.94 10.10 -18.12
N ARG A 17 -7.57 11.35 -17.80
CA ARG A 17 -7.00 11.73 -16.49
C ARG A 17 -8.07 12.19 -15.51
N SER A 18 -9.28 12.52 -15.99
CA SER A 18 -10.38 12.99 -15.16
C SER A 18 -10.96 11.87 -14.30
N ARG A 19 -10.95 12.05 -12.97
CA ARG A 19 -11.59 11.12 -12.03
C ARG A 19 -13.09 10.95 -12.34
N LEU A 20 -13.79 12.04 -12.59
CA LEU A 20 -15.22 12.02 -12.88
C LEU A 20 -15.52 11.26 -14.18
N ALA A 21 -14.76 11.52 -15.26
CA ALA A 21 -14.94 10.81 -16.52
C ALA A 21 -14.69 9.30 -16.38
N LYS A 22 -13.73 8.87 -15.52
CA LYS A 22 -13.53 7.46 -15.20
C LYS A 22 -14.73 6.85 -14.50
N ILE A 23 -15.25 7.54 -13.48
CA ILE A 23 -16.45 7.10 -12.74
C ILE A 23 -17.63 6.95 -13.70
N ASP A 24 -17.81 7.91 -14.62
CA ASP A 24 -18.90 7.90 -15.60
C ASP A 24 -18.80 6.70 -16.56
N ALA A 25 -17.62 6.47 -17.12
CA ALA A 25 -17.38 5.36 -18.02
C ALA A 25 -17.65 3.99 -17.36
N LEU A 26 -17.18 3.83 -16.11
CA LEU A 26 -17.43 2.62 -15.34
C LEU A 26 -18.91 2.46 -14.98
N ALA A 27 -19.55 3.52 -14.47
CA ALA A 27 -20.97 3.47 -14.08
C ALA A 27 -21.90 3.16 -15.27
N GLU A 28 -21.58 3.69 -16.46
CA GLU A 28 -22.31 3.36 -17.69
C GLU A 28 -22.15 1.89 -18.06
N CYS A 29 -20.93 1.34 -17.99
CA CYS A 29 -20.66 -0.07 -18.24
C CYS A 29 -21.40 -0.97 -17.23
N LEU A 30 -21.34 -0.65 -15.93
CA LEU A 30 -21.99 -1.44 -14.88
C LEU A 30 -23.51 -1.53 -15.05
N ARG A 31 -24.18 -0.45 -15.50
CA ARG A 31 -25.63 -0.45 -15.75
C ARG A 31 -26.07 -1.33 -16.93
N ARG A 32 -25.13 -1.71 -17.81
CA ARG A 32 -25.39 -2.56 -18.98
C ARG A 32 -25.14 -4.04 -18.72
N LEU A 33 -24.58 -4.38 -17.56
CA LEU A 33 -24.36 -5.75 -17.14
C LEU A 33 -25.67 -6.40 -16.69
N ASP A 34 -25.92 -7.62 -17.12
CA ASP A 34 -26.97 -8.44 -16.56
C ASP A 34 -26.62 -8.86 -15.13
N PRO A 35 -27.61 -9.08 -14.24
CA PRO A 35 -27.36 -9.40 -12.83
C PRO A 35 -26.28 -10.44 -12.57
N PRO A 36 -26.21 -11.60 -13.26
CA PRO A 36 -25.17 -12.60 -13.03
C PRO A 36 -23.76 -12.17 -13.47
N GLU A 37 -23.67 -11.13 -14.30
CA GLU A 37 -22.41 -10.63 -14.85
C GLU A 37 -21.81 -9.48 -14.04
N ILE A 38 -22.58 -8.85 -13.15
CA ILE A 38 -22.15 -7.67 -12.39
C ILE A 38 -20.87 -7.96 -11.60
N ALA A 39 -20.87 -9.05 -10.83
CA ALA A 39 -19.72 -9.45 -10.04
C ALA A 39 -18.47 -9.71 -10.91
N LEU A 40 -18.64 -10.33 -12.08
CA LEU A 40 -17.57 -10.58 -13.03
C LEU A 40 -17.02 -9.30 -13.66
N GLY A 41 -17.93 -8.43 -14.12
CA GLY A 41 -17.53 -7.15 -14.73
C GLY A 41 -16.77 -6.25 -13.77
N VAL A 42 -17.21 -6.17 -12.50
CA VAL A 42 -16.52 -5.43 -11.45
C VAL A 42 -15.15 -6.04 -11.18
N ALA A 43 -15.02 -7.36 -11.05
CA ALA A 43 -13.74 -8.02 -10.83
C ALA A 43 -12.77 -7.71 -11.98
N TYR A 44 -13.16 -7.93 -13.23
CA TYR A 44 -12.31 -7.73 -14.40
C TYR A 44 -11.91 -6.26 -14.60
N LEU A 45 -12.82 -5.31 -14.39
CA LEU A 45 -12.51 -3.88 -14.44
C LEU A 45 -11.65 -3.42 -13.25
N SER A 46 -11.62 -4.17 -12.16
CA SER A 46 -10.72 -3.93 -11.01
C SER A 46 -9.34 -4.57 -11.19
N GLY A 47 -9.16 -5.39 -12.23
CA GLY A 47 -7.90 -6.10 -12.51
C GLY A 47 -7.78 -7.44 -11.79
N ASP A 48 -8.89 -7.99 -11.30
CA ASP A 48 -8.95 -9.25 -10.58
C ASP A 48 -9.79 -10.29 -11.33
N THR A 49 -9.56 -11.55 -11.02
CA THR A 49 -10.41 -12.66 -11.45
C THR A 49 -11.05 -13.34 -10.25
N ARG A 50 -12.25 -13.88 -10.41
CA ARG A 50 -12.96 -14.59 -9.33
C ARG A 50 -12.17 -15.78 -8.77
N GLN A 51 -11.32 -16.39 -9.61
CA GLN A 51 -10.48 -17.52 -9.25
C GLN A 51 -9.17 -17.12 -8.52
N GLY A 52 -8.89 -15.82 -8.40
CA GLY A 52 -7.63 -15.34 -7.86
C GLY A 52 -6.43 -15.73 -8.74
N ARG A 53 -5.28 -15.97 -8.12
CA ARG A 53 -4.07 -16.38 -8.84
C ARG A 53 -4.14 -17.84 -9.27
N ILE A 54 -4.39 -18.08 -10.55
CA ILE A 54 -4.52 -19.43 -11.13
C ILE A 54 -3.19 -20.04 -11.60
N GLY A 55 -2.04 -19.42 -11.25
CA GLY A 55 -0.71 -19.99 -11.51
C GLY A 55 -0.30 -19.96 -13.00
N ILE A 56 -0.81 -19.01 -13.79
CA ILE A 56 -0.37 -18.76 -15.17
C ILE A 56 0.84 -17.82 -15.10
N GLY A 57 2.00 -18.32 -15.56
CA GLY A 57 3.21 -17.52 -15.68
C GLY A 57 3.36 -16.88 -17.07
N TYR A 58 4.30 -15.95 -17.18
CA TYR A 58 4.57 -15.25 -18.44
C TYR A 58 4.90 -16.20 -19.61
N ALA A 59 5.62 -17.30 -19.36
CA ALA A 59 5.97 -18.28 -20.39
C ALA A 59 4.74 -18.93 -21.02
N THR A 60 3.82 -19.45 -20.20
CA THR A 60 2.56 -20.07 -20.65
C THR A 60 1.67 -19.07 -21.40
N LEU A 61 1.67 -17.82 -20.92
CA LEU A 61 0.88 -16.76 -21.56
C LEU A 61 1.47 -16.36 -22.92
N LYS A 62 2.80 -16.33 -23.05
CA LYS A 62 3.48 -16.05 -24.33
C LYS A 62 3.14 -17.08 -25.40
N GLU A 63 3.03 -18.37 -25.03
CA GLU A 63 2.58 -19.43 -25.94
C GLU A 63 1.13 -19.21 -26.39
N ALA A 64 0.24 -18.86 -25.46
CA ALA A 64 -1.16 -18.58 -25.78
C ALA A 64 -1.34 -17.36 -26.68
N LEU A 65 -0.53 -16.33 -26.51
CA LEU A 65 -0.51 -15.12 -27.36
C LEU A 65 -0.03 -15.39 -28.81
N ALA A 66 0.58 -16.56 -29.08
CA ALA A 66 0.90 -16.98 -30.44
C ALA A 66 -0.33 -17.47 -31.21
N ALA A 67 -1.49 -17.67 -30.56
CA ALA A 67 -2.73 -18.05 -31.24
C ALA A 67 -3.23 -16.92 -32.15
N THR A 68 -3.65 -17.28 -33.35
CA THR A 68 -4.25 -16.32 -34.29
C THR A 68 -5.49 -15.70 -33.70
N PRO A 69 -5.57 -14.36 -33.58
CA PRO A 69 -6.73 -13.70 -33.02
C PRO A 69 -7.98 -13.90 -33.87
N ALA A 70 -9.15 -13.96 -33.20
CA ALA A 70 -10.43 -13.94 -33.89
C ALA A 70 -10.67 -12.59 -34.60
N SER A 71 -11.36 -12.61 -35.72
CA SER A 71 -11.68 -11.40 -36.50
C SER A 71 -12.82 -10.56 -35.86
N LEU A 72 -13.70 -11.18 -35.08
CA LEU A 72 -14.87 -10.55 -34.48
C LEU A 72 -14.96 -10.88 -32.99
N PRO A 73 -15.35 -9.92 -32.12
CA PRO A 73 -15.58 -10.17 -30.70
C PRO A 73 -16.82 -11.05 -30.51
N ARG A 74 -16.65 -12.22 -29.86
CA ARG A 74 -17.71 -13.18 -29.58
C ARG A 74 -17.64 -13.77 -28.17
N LEU A 75 -16.57 -13.47 -27.42
CA LEU A 75 -16.41 -13.96 -26.07
C LEU A 75 -17.33 -13.19 -25.10
N THR A 76 -18.13 -13.92 -24.33
CA THR A 76 -18.89 -13.36 -23.22
C THR A 76 -18.10 -13.43 -21.92
N LEU A 77 -18.44 -12.59 -20.94
CA LEU A 77 -17.81 -12.61 -19.60
C LEU A 77 -17.98 -13.98 -18.93
N ALA A 78 -19.15 -14.59 -19.07
CA ALA A 78 -19.45 -15.92 -18.52
C ALA A 78 -18.54 -17.01 -19.13
N GLN A 79 -18.31 -17.00 -20.45
CA GLN A 79 -17.43 -17.97 -21.11
C GLN A 79 -15.96 -17.84 -20.65
N ILE A 80 -15.51 -16.60 -20.41
CA ILE A 80 -14.18 -16.36 -19.88
C ILE A 80 -14.08 -16.90 -18.44
N ASP A 81 -15.05 -16.57 -17.59
CA ASP A 81 -15.06 -17.04 -16.20
C ASP A 81 -15.06 -18.56 -16.10
N GLU A 82 -15.86 -19.24 -16.95
CA GLU A 82 -15.86 -20.70 -17.04
C GLU A 82 -14.51 -21.27 -17.46
N ALA A 83 -13.88 -20.67 -18.49
CA ALA A 83 -12.55 -21.09 -18.93
C ALA A 83 -11.49 -20.92 -17.82
N LEU A 84 -11.50 -19.78 -17.12
CA LEU A 84 -10.61 -19.52 -15.98
C LEU A 84 -10.89 -20.47 -14.81
N ALA A 85 -12.14 -20.78 -14.52
CA ALA A 85 -12.52 -21.76 -13.50
C ALA A 85 -12.03 -23.18 -13.84
N ARG A 86 -12.07 -23.57 -15.10
CA ARG A 86 -11.49 -24.85 -15.57
C ARG A 86 -9.98 -24.85 -15.39
N LEU A 87 -9.28 -23.79 -15.82
CA LEU A 87 -7.83 -23.64 -15.64
C LEU A 87 -7.40 -23.73 -14.18
N ALA A 88 -8.15 -23.15 -13.26
CA ALA A 88 -7.86 -23.17 -11.83
C ALA A 88 -7.94 -24.58 -11.19
N ARG A 89 -8.77 -25.46 -11.76
CA ARG A 89 -8.98 -26.84 -11.27
C ARG A 89 -7.88 -27.81 -11.71
N ILE A 90 -7.11 -27.49 -12.75
CA ILE A 90 -6.10 -28.39 -13.29
C ILE A 90 -4.93 -28.49 -12.31
N LYS A 91 -4.65 -29.71 -11.81
CA LYS A 91 -3.56 -30.03 -10.88
C LYS A 91 -2.94 -31.37 -11.24
N GLY A 92 -1.70 -31.60 -10.80
CA GLY A 92 -1.01 -32.90 -10.98
C GLY A 92 -0.10 -32.94 -12.20
N GLU A 93 0.34 -34.17 -12.54
CA GLU A 93 1.24 -34.42 -13.66
C GLU A 93 0.56 -34.09 -15.00
N GLY A 94 1.27 -33.46 -15.96
CA GLY A 94 0.71 -32.99 -17.20
C GLY A 94 -0.07 -31.68 -17.13
N SER A 95 -0.30 -31.12 -15.94
CA SER A 95 -1.11 -29.92 -15.73
C SER A 95 -0.62 -28.69 -16.51
N ALA A 96 0.67 -28.56 -16.75
CA ALA A 96 1.24 -27.43 -17.49
C ALA A 96 0.82 -27.44 -18.98
N ALA A 97 0.90 -28.61 -19.63
CA ALA A 97 0.51 -28.77 -21.04
C ALA A 97 -1.00 -28.56 -21.22
N GLU A 98 -1.82 -29.13 -20.35
CA GLU A 98 -3.28 -28.99 -20.41
C GLU A 98 -3.72 -27.53 -20.16
N ARG A 99 -3.09 -26.81 -19.23
CA ARG A 99 -3.33 -25.38 -19.02
C ARG A 99 -2.94 -24.56 -20.25
N ALA A 100 -1.77 -24.84 -20.85
CA ALA A 100 -1.33 -24.16 -22.05
C ALA A 100 -2.32 -24.36 -23.20
N ARG A 101 -2.81 -25.58 -23.40
CA ARG A 101 -3.81 -25.92 -24.42
C ARG A 101 -5.12 -25.16 -24.22
N LEU A 102 -5.71 -25.21 -23.02
CA LEU A 102 -6.96 -24.50 -22.72
C LEU A 102 -6.82 -22.98 -22.82
N LEU A 103 -5.67 -22.44 -22.42
CA LEU A 103 -5.39 -21.03 -22.55
C LEU A 103 -5.27 -20.60 -24.02
N ALA A 104 -4.59 -21.41 -24.86
CA ALA A 104 -4.50 -21.16 -26.29
C ALA A 104 -5.87 -21.22 -26.98
N GLU A 105 -6.76 -22.16 -26.59
CA GLU A 105 -8.15 -22.23 -27.07
C GLU A 105 -8.96 -20.99 -26.72
N LEU A 106 -8.81 -20.47 -25.49
CA LEU A 106 -9.45 -19.22 -25.07
C LEU A 106 -8.95 -18.05 -25.91
N PHE A 107 -7.63 -17.94 -26.06
CA PHE A 107 -6.98 -16.83 -26.78
C PHE A 107 -7.29 -16.86 -28.29
N ALA A 108 -7.41 -18.04 -28.91
CA ALA A 108 -7.81 -18.15 -30.31
C ALA A 108 -9.25 -17.64 -30.60
N ARG A 109 -10.10 -17.58 -29.58
CA ARG A 109 -11.47 -17.04 -29.66
C ARG A 109 -11.54 -15.54 -29.38
N ALA A 110 -10.48 -14.94 -28.87
CA ALA A 110 -10.36 -13.53 -28.54
C ALA A 110 -9.79 -12.73 -29.72
N THR A 111 -10.30 -11.53 -29.96
CA THR A 111 -9.68 -10.57 -30.87
C THR A 111 -8.33 -10.08 -30.33
N ALA A 112 -7.49 -9.48 -31.17
CA ALA A 112 -6.18 -9.01 -30.71
C ALA A 112 -6.24 -8.02 -29.51
N PRO A 113 -7.15 -7.03 -29.46
CA PRO A 113 -7.34 -6.20 -28.27
C PRO A 113 -7.83 -6.98 -27.02
N GLU A 114 -8.70 -7.98 -27.22
CA GLU A 114 -9.18 -8.83 -26.13
C GLU A 114 -8.08 -9.75 -25.60
N GLN A 115 -7.19 -10.26 -26.46
CA GLN A 115 -6.01 -11.04 -26.05
C GLN A 115 -5.08 -10.19 -25.16
N ASP A 116 -4.79 -8.94 -25.53
CA ASP A 116 -3.97 -8.02 -24.74
C ASP A 116 -4.62 -7.71 -23.37
N PHE A 117 -5.92 -7.46 -23.36
CA PHE A 117 -6.66 -7.25 -22.12
C PHE A 117 -6.61 -8.46 -21.19
N LEU A 118 -6.90 -9.66 -21.70
CA LEU A 118 -6.85 -10.91 -20.94
C LEU A 118 -5.45 -11.21 -20.41
N ALA A 119 -4.42 -10.96 -21.23
CA ALA A 119 -3.03 -11.14 -20.83
C ALA A 119 -2.68 -10.24 -19.62
N ARG A 120 -3.03 -8.94 -19.70
CA ARG A 120 -2.80 -7.99 -18.60
C ARG A 120 -3.62 -8.33 -17.36
N LEU A 121 -4.86 -8.77 -17.53
CA LEU A 121 -5.72 -9.21 -16.43
C LEU A 121 -5.11 -10.42 -15.68
N LEU A 122 -4.68 -11.44 -16.42
CA LEU A 122 -4.10 -12.66 -15.85
C LEU A 122 -2.73 -12.44 -15.18
N LEU A 123 -1.95 -11.46 -15.64
CA LEU A 123 -0.70 -11.04 -15.02
C LEU A 123 -0.89 -10.08 -13.82
N GLY A 124 -2.10 -9.59 -13.58
CA GLY A 124 -2.37 -8.54 -12.58
C GLY A 124 -1.78 -7.18 -13.00
N GLU A 125 -1.63 -6.93 -14.30
CA GLU A 125 -1.05 -5.71 -14.87
C GLU A 125 -2.06 -4.80 -15.56
N LEU A 126 -3.35 -4.92 -15.22
CA LEU A 126 -4.39 -4.06 -15.76
C LEU A 126 -4.29 -2.64 -15.17
N ARG A 127 -3.33 -1.85 -15.71
CA ARG A 127 -2.99 -0.50 -15.22
C ARG A 127 -3.86 0.59 -15.85
N GLN A 128 -5.16 0.47 -15.80
CA GLN A 128 -6.10 1.47 -16.35
C GLN A 128 -6.35 2.68 -15.43
N GLY A 129 -5.81 2.63 -14.19
CA GLY A 129 -5.98 3.71 -13.22
C GLY A 129 -7.39 3.81 -12.61
N ALA A 130 -8.17 2.73 -12.68
CA ALA A 130 -9.37 2.54 -11.88
C ALA A 130 -8.97 1.87 -10.57
N LEU A 131 -8.53 2.68 -9.60
CA LEU A 131 -8.29 2.22 -8.24
C LEU A 131 -9.62 1.88 -7.57
N GLU A 132 -9.59 1.05 -6.54
CA GLU A 132 -10.75 0.60 -5.77
C GLU A 132 -11.73 1.73 -5.41
N GLY A 133 -11.22 2.90 -4.98
CA GLY A 133 -12.06 4.06 -4.67
C GLY A 133 -12.78 4.69 -5.88
N ILE A 134 -12.29 4.51 -7.11
CA ILE A 134 -13.00 4.95 -8.33
C ILE A 134 -14.10 3.96 -8.67
N MET A 135 -13.84 2.67 -8.52
CA MET A 135 -14.85 1.63 -8.74
C MET A 135 -16.00 1.74 -7.73
N LEU A 136 -15.70 2.00 -6.44
CA LEU A 136 -16.71 2.28 -5.41
C LEU A 136 -17.64 3.43 -5.79
N ASP A 137 -17.06 4.55 -6.22
CA ASP A 137 -17.85 5.71 -6.64
C ASP A 137 -18.65 5.42 -7.92
N ALA A 138 -18.12 4.56 -8.82
CA ALA A 138 -18.83 4.12 -10.02
C ALA A 138 -20.02 3.20 -9.69
N ILE A 139 -19.84 2.27 -8.76
CA ILE A 139 -20.94 1.41 -8.25
C ILE A 139 -22.04 2.27 -7.63
N ALA A 140 -21.66 3.22 -6.74
CA ALA A 140 -22.60 4.13 -6.11
C ALA A 140 -23.39 4.95 -7.15
N LYS A 141 -22.70 5.50 -8.15
CA LYS A 141 -23.30 6.24 -9.25
C LYS A 141 -24.20 5.35 -10.13
N ALA A 142 -23.78 4.14 -10.43
CA ALA A 142 -24.55 3.20 -11.25
C ALA A 142 -25.85 2.79 -10.55
N ALA A 143 -25.78 2.48 -9.25
CA ALA A 143 -26.91 2.11 -8.41
C ALA A 143 -27.74 3.32 -7.92
N LYS A 144 -27.30 4.56 -8.15
CA LYS A 144 -27.91 5.80 -7.63
C LYS A 144 -27.99 5.84 -6.09
N LEU A 145 -26.96 5.32 -5.42
CA LEU A 145 -26.87 5.24 -3.96
C LEU A 145 -25.80 6.21 -3.41
N PRO A 146 -25.90 6.63 -2.13
CA PRO A 146 -24.85 7.39 -1.48
C PRO A 146 -23.53 6.62 -1.45
N ALA A 147 -22.43 7.23 -1.92
CA ALA A 147 -21.12 6.58 -1.98
C ALA A 147 -20.64 6.07 -0.60
N ALA A 148 -20.99 6.78 0.48
CA ALA A 148 -20.67 6.36 1.85
C ALA A 148 -21.30 5.00 2.21
N ARG A 149 -22.54 4.73 1.77
CA ARG A 149 -23.24 3.46 2.01
C ARG A 149 -22.57 2.31 1.28
N VAL A 150 -22.28 2.51 -0.02
CA VAL A 150 -21.59 1.49 -0.84
C VAL A 150 -20.20 1.20 -0.29
N ARG A 151 -19.46 2.24 0.13
CA ARG A 151 -18.13 2.10 0.72
C ARG A 151 -18.18 1.32 2.03
N SER A 152 -19.14 1.63 2.91
CA SER A 152 -19.33 0.93 4.18
C SER A 152 -19.65 -0.56 3.96
N ALA A 153 -20.51 -0.87 2.99
CA ALA A 153 -20.82 -2.25 2.63
C ALA A 153 -19.61 -2.99 2.05
N ALA A 154 -18.86 -2.36 1.14
CA ALA A 154 -17.67 -2.97 0.52
C ALA A 154 -16.57 -3.27 1.54
N MET A 155 -16.42 -2.42 2.54
CA MET A 155 -15.52 -2.64 3.66
C MET A 155 -15.85 -3.96 4.39
N ARG A 156 -17.13 -4.17 4.68
CA ARG A 156 -17.61 -5.33 5.43
C ARG A 156 -17.70 -6.60 4.60
N ALA A 157 -17.97 -6.46 3.30
CA ALA A 157 -18.06 -7.58 2.37
C ALA A 157 -16.72 -8.21 1.98
N GLY A 158 -15.59 -7.62 2.39
CA GLY A 158 -14.26 -8.06 1.96
C GLY A 158 -13.95 -7.87 0.47
N GLY A 159 -14.84 -7.21 -0.31
CA GLY A 159 -14.61 -6.96 -1.74
C GLY A 159 -15.77 -6.27 -2.45
N LEU A 160 -15.48 -5.71 -3.63
CA LEU A 160 -16.42 -4.95 -4.44
C LEU A 160 -17.47 -5.77 -5.20
N PRO A 161 -17.18 -6.98 -5.73
CA PRO A 161 -18.10 -7.69 -6.62
C PRO A 161 -19.47 -7.98 -6.00
N ALA A 162 -19.50 -8.54 -4.78
CA ALA A 162 -20.74 -8.87 -4.08
C ALA A 162 -21.57 -7.63 -3.72
N VAL A 163 -20.91 -6.54 -3.36
CA VAL A 163 -21.58 -5.27 -3.05
C VAL A 163 -22.17 -4.63 -4.30
N ALA A 164 -21.45 -4.71 -5.41
CA ALA A 164 -21.94 -4.17 -6.68
C ALA A 164 -23.20 -4.93 -7.16
N GLU A 165 -23.16 -6.27 -7.07
CA GLU A 165 -24.32 -7.11 -7.38
C GLU A 165 -25.53 -6.71 -6.52
N ALA A 166 -25.39 -6.69 -5.20
CA ALA A 166 -26.44 -6.29 -4.28
C ALA A 166 -26.96 -4.86 -4.54
N ALA A 167 -26.06 -3.90 -4.70
CA ALA A 167 -26.43 -2.50 -4.91
C ALA A 167 -27.20 -2.28 -6.22
N LEU A 168 -26.81 -2.98 -7.30
CA LEU A 168 -27.38 -2.81 -8.63
C LEU A 168 -28.65 -3.62 -8.85
N THR A 169 -28.83 -4.73 -8.14
CA THR A 169 -30.00 -5.62 -8.32
C THR A 169 -31.09 -5.39 -7.27
N GLU A 170 -30.72 -5.15 -6.02
CA GLU A 170 -31.63 -5.11 -4.87
C GLU A 170 -31.71 -3.72 -4.21
N GLY A 171 -30.77 -2.80 -4.52
CA GLY A 171 -30.75 -1.44 -4.02
C GLY A 171 -30.18 -1.29 -2.60
N GLU A 172 -30.48 -0.14 -1.95
CA GLU A 172 -29.83 0.25 -0.69
C GLU A 172 -30.09 -0.71 0.48
N ALA A 173 -31.29 -1.25 0.58
CA ALA A 173 -31.66 -2.14 1.69
C ALA A 173 -30.78 -3.41 1.75
N SER A 174 -30.33 -3.91 0.61
CA SER A 174 -29.48 -5.09 0.54
C SER A 174 -28.08 -4.87 1.11
N LEU A 175 -27.61 -3.63 1.15
CA LEU A 175 -26.29 -3.29 1.68
C LEU A 175 -26.20 -3.51 3.20
N ALA A 176 -27.33 -3.55 3.90
CA ALA A 176 -27.38 -3.83 5.33
C ALA A 176 -26.97 -5.28 5.70
N ARG A 177 -27.01 -6.20 4.74
CA ARG A 177 -26.59 -7.61 4.95
C ARG A 177 -25.08 -7.78 5.11
N PHE A 178 -24.31 -6.81 4.62
CA PHE A 178 -22.85 -6.86 4.78
C PHE A 178 -22.47 -6.38 6.18
N ALA A 179 -22.23 -7.33 7.06
CA ALA A 179 -21.73 -7.12 8.40
C ALA A 179 -20.22 -7.44 8.48
N LEU A 180 -19.55 -6.99 9.53
CA LEU A 180 -18.22 -7.51 9.86
C LEU A 180 -18.36 -8.96 10.31
N GLU A 181 -17.59 -9.83 9.67
CA GLU A 181 -17.53 -11.25 10.05
C GLU A 181 -16.12 -11.61 10.49
N VAL A 182 -16.04 -12.35 11.61
CA VAL A 182 -14.75 -12.86 12.08
C VAL A 182 -14.18 -13.81 11.03
N PHE A 183 -12.88 -13.74 10.80
CA PHE A 183 -12.13 -14.47 9.76
C PHE A 183 -12.35 -14.01 8.33
N GLN A 184 -13.09 -12.93 8.11
CA GLN A 184 -13.13 -12.18 6.86
C GLN A 184 -12.39 -10.84 7.04
N PRO A 185 -11.10 -10.73 6.64
CA PRO A 185 -10.33 -9.53 6.89
C PRO A 185 -10.79 -8.36 6.02
N VAL A 186 -10.81 -7.17 6.61
CA VAL A 186 -11.22 -5.95 5.92
C VAL A 186 -10.02 -5.10 5.50
N GLN A 187 -10.20 -4.30 4.46
CA GLN A 187 -9.17 -3.39 3.99
C GLN A 187 -8.76 -2.40 5.10
N PRO A 188 -7.45 -2.18 5.32
CA PRO A 188 -7.01 -1.30 6.38
C PRO A 188 -7.28 0.17 6.06
N MET A 189 -7.71 0.96 7.05
CA MET A 189 -7.75 2.41 6.95
C MET A 189 -6.35 2.99 6.74
N LEU A 190 -6.23 4.01 5.88
CA LEU A 190 -4.97 4.63 5.48
C LEU A 190 -4.86 6.05 6.00
N ALA A 191 -3.64 6.51 6.28
CA ALA A 191 -3.35 7.85 6.75
C ALA A 191 -2.90 8.79 5.64
N GLN A 192 -3.31 10.06 5.72
CA GLN A 192 -2.69 11.15 4.96
C GLN A 192 -1.39 11.61 5.62
N PRO A 193 -0.43 12.19 4.88
CA PRO A 193 0.71 12.85 5.49
C PRO A 193 0.27 14.17 6.14
N ALA A 194 0.86 14.48 7.29
CA ALA A 194 0.94 15.81 7.84
C ALA A 194 2.40 16.28 7.78
N GLU A 195 2.60 17.59 7.69
CA GLU A 195 3.96 18.16 7.60
C GLU A 195 4.69 18.02 8.93
N ASP A 196 4.01 18.39 10.01
CA ASP A 196 4.49 18.32 11.39
C ASP A 196 3.32 18.17 12.38
N VAL A 197 3.63 18.24 13.67
CA VAL A 197 2.66 18.19 14.76
C VAL A 197 1.69 19.38 14.73
N ALA A 198 2.16 20.55 14.34
CA ALA A 198 1.34 21.76 14.29
C ALA A 198 0.28 21.67 13.16
N ASP A 199 0.68 21.24 11.95
CA ASP A 199 -0.25 20.96 10.84
C ASP A 199 -1.30 19.91 11.25
N ALA A 200 -0.88 18.87 11.97
CA ALA A 200 -1.82 17.85 12.42
C ALA A 200 -2.86 18.41 13.42
N LEU A 201 -2.43 19.23 14.38
CA LEU A 201 -3.33 19.88 15.35
C LEU A 201 -4.23 20.94 14.70
N GLU A 202 -3.73 21.69 13.72
CA GLU A 202 -4.55 22.64 12.95
C GLU A 202 -5.71 21.91 12.23
N ARG A 203 -5.43 20.74 11.66
CA ARG A 203 -6.41 19.97 10.88
C ARG A 203 -7.38 19.17 11.74
N LEU A 204 -6.95 18.66 12.89
CA LEU A 204 -7.73 17.74 13.73
C LEU A 204 -8.22 18.35 15.03
N GLY A 205 -7.66 19.48 15.50
CA GLY A 205 -7.86 19.98 16.84
C GLY A 205 -7.25 19.04 17.89
N THR A 206 -7.95 18.75 18.98
CA THR A 206 -7.57 17.70 19.92
C THR A 206 -7.58 16.35 19.24
N ALA A 207 -6.45 15.64 19.30
CA ALA A 207 -6.26 14.37 18.59
C ALA A 207 -5.57 13.32 19.48
N ALA A 208 -5.71 12.06 19.12
CA ALA A 208 -4.93 10.98 19.70
C ALA A 208 -3.63 10.82 18.91
N PHE A 209 -2.49 11.07 19.56
CA PHE A 209 -1.16 10.80 19.02
C PHE A 209 -0.72 9.40 19.45
N GLU A 210 -0.28 8.59 18.51
CA GLU A 210 0.22 7.24 18.73
C GLU A 210 1.59 7.07 18.11
N TRP A 211 2.47 6.26 18.73
CA TRP A 211 3.75 5.96 18.09
C TRP A 211 3.53 5.30 16.74
N LYS A 212 4.21 5.79 15.75
CA LYS A 212 4.24 5.18 14.43
C LYS A 212 5.36 4.17 14.34
N LEU A 213 5.01 2.93 14.61
CA LEU A 213 5.92 1.80 14.54
C LEU A 213 6.34 1.50 13.09
N ASP A 214 7.59 1.10 12.86
CA ASP A 214 8.09 0.63 11.55
C ASP A 214 8.07 -0.90 11.52
N GLY A 215 6.89 -1.45 11.59
CA GLY A 215 6.62 -2.89 11.63
C GLY A 215 5.80 -3.39 10.44
N ALA A 216 5.17 -4.53 10.63
CA ALA A 216 4.20 -5.10 9.71
C ALA A 216 2.79 -4.95 10.29
N ARG A 217 1.92 -4.26 9.54
CA ARG A 217 0.51 -4.11 9.93
C ARG A 217 -0.19 -5.45 9.87
N VAL A 218 -0.90 -5.75 10.94
CA VAL A 218 -1.68 -6.98 11.09
C VAL A 218 -3.10 -6.68 11.50
N GLN A 219 -4.02 -7.51 11.03
CA GLN A 219 -5.39 -7.57 11.52
C GLN A 219 -5.58 -8.92 12.18
N ALA A 220 -5.93 -8.92 13.46
CA ALA A 220 -6.10 -10.14 14.24
C ALA A 220 -7.58 -10.39 14.51
N HIS A 221 -8.04 -11.60 14.22
CA HIS A 221 -9.41 -12.06 14.43
C HIS A 221 -9.42 -13.18 15.45
N LYS A 222 -10.37 -13.15 16.37
CA LYS A 222 -10.61 -14.17 17.39
C LYS A 222 -12.08 -14.53 17.43
N SER A 223 -12.39 -15.83 17.46
CA SER A 223 -13.70 -16.35 17.82
C SER A 223 -13.53 -17.59 18.67
N GLY A 224 -13.91 -17.46 19.94
CA GLY A 224 -13.63 -18.50 20.95
C GLY A 224 -12.13 -18.79 21.07
N GLY A 225 -11.74 -20.03 20.83
CA GLY A 225 -10.34 -20.47 20.84
C GLY A 225 -9.61 -20.31 19.52
N GLU A 226 -10.32 -20.02 18.43
CA GLU A 226 -9.71 -19.83 17.10
C GLU A 226 -9.22 -18.40 16.93
N ILE A 227 -7.97 -18.26 16.48
CA ILE A 227 -7.34 -16.96 16.20
C ILE A 227 -6.71 -17.05 14.82
N ARG A 228 -6.97 -16.03 13.98
CA ARG A 228 -6.30 -15.85 12.68
C ARG A 228 -5.73 -14.46 12.58
N VAL A 229 -4.57 -14.37 11.94
CA VAL A 229 -3.86 -13.10 11.74
C VAL A 229 -3.63 -12.88 10.26
N TYR A 230 -3.96 -11.67 9.80
CA TYR A 230 -3.86 -11.27 8.40
C TYR A 230 -2.90 -10.10 8.23
N THR A 231 -2.19 -10.07 7.13
CA THR A 231 -1.33 -8.93 6.75
C THR A 231 -2.15 -7.77 6.21
N ARG A 232 -1.48 -6.64 5.96
CA ARG A 232 -2.06 -5.48 5.27
C ARG A 232 -2.69 -5.81 3.91
N SER A 233 -2.20 -6.82 3.21
CA SER A 233 -2.72 -7.31 1.93
C SER A 233 -3.73 -8.44 2.09
N LEU A 234 -4.26 -8.62 3.29
CA LEU A 234 -5.31 -9.58 3.68
C LEU A 234 -4.89 -11.07 3.52
N ASN A 235 -3.58 -11.34 3.39
CA ASN A 235 -3.08 -12.72 3.39
C ASN A 235 -3.00 -13.24 4.83
N GLU A 236 -3.47 -14.46 5.06
CA GLU A 236 -3.35 -15.12 6.35
C GLU A 236 -1.90 -15.50 6.65
N VAL A 237 -1.44 -15.16 7.86
CA VAL A 237 -0.06 -15.40 8.35
C VAL A 237 -0.02 -15.98 9.76
N THR A 238 -1.10 -16.55 10.23
CA THR A 238 -1.29 -17.06 11.61
C THR A 238 -0.12 -17.93 12.07
N SER A 239 0.33 -18.86 11.23
CA SER A 239 1.44 -19.78 11.54
C SER A 239 2.81 -19.09 11.66
N ALA A 240 2.98 -17.92 11.05
CA ALA A 240 4.24 -17.16 11.09
C ALA A 240 4.37 -16.26 12.33
N VAL A 241 3.28 -16.03 13.07
CA VAL A 241 3.21 -15.08 14.19
C VAL A 241 2.61 -15.69 15.46
N PRO A 242 3.17 -16.80 15.97
CA PRO A 242 2.63 -17.50 17.14
C PRO A 242 2.60 -16.63 18.41
N GLU A 243 3.43 -15.58 18.50
CA GLU A 243 3.45 -14.63 19.60
C GLU A 243 2.13 -13.83 19.68
N ILE A 244 1.59 -13.42 18.55
CA ILE A 244 0.31 -12.70 18.49
C ILE A 244 -0.83 -13.64 18.89
N VAL A 245 -0.79 -14.88 18.42
CA VAL A 245 -1.77 -15.91 18.78
C VAL A 245 -1.75 -16.16 20.30
N ALA A 246 -0.57 -16.27 20.91
CA ALA A 246 -0.41 -16.45 22.34
C ALA A 246 -0.98 -15.27 23.13
N ALA A 247 -0.63 -14.03 22.76
CA ALA A 247 -1.13 -12.83 23.42
C ALA A 247 -2.67 -12.73 23.40
N LEU A 248 -3.30 -13.11 22.29
CA LEU A 248 -4.76 -13.04 22.16
C LEU A 248 -5.50 -14.23 22.80
N ARG A 249 -4.83 -15.36 23.05
CA ARG A 249 -5.43 -16.47 23.81
C ARG A 249 -5.74 -16.09 25.24
N GLU A 250 -4.92 -15.25 25.85
CA GLU A 250 -5.10 -14.77 27.22
C GLU A 250 -6.19 -13.68 27.32
N CYS A 251 -6.59 -13.08 26.20
CA CYS A 251 -7.66 -12.10 26.17
C CYS A 251 -9.01 -12.77 26.50
N PRO A 252 -9.80 -12.25 27.46
CA PRO A 252 -11.06 -12.86 27.88
C PRO A 252 -12.18 -12.76 26.85
N ALA A 253 -12.11 -11.79 25.93
CA ALA A 253 -13.13 -11.59 24.91
C ALA A 253 -13.28 -12.79 23.98
N ARG A 254 -14.52 -13.14 23.64
CA ARG A 254 -14.85 -14.27 22.76
C ARG A 254 -14.72 -13.92 21.29
N GLU A 255 -15.14 -12.71 20.89
CA GLU A 255 -15.10 -12.27 19.51
C GLU A 255 -14.42 -10.92 19.39
N LEU A 256 -13.38 -10.86 18.54
CA LEU A 256 -12.58 -9.66 18.28
C LEU A 256 -12.16 -9.57 16.83
N ILE A 257 -12.16 -8.34 16.31
CA ILE A 257 -11.37 -7.93 15.14
C ILE A 257 -10.56 -6.70 15.54
N LEU A 258 -9.25 -6.85 15.54
CA LEU A 258 -8.29 -5.86 16.01
C LEU A 258 -7.35 -5.45 14.88
N ASP A 259 -6.99 -4.16 14.83
CA ASP A 259 -5.98 -3.63 13.92
C ASP A 259 -4.73 -3.24 14.72
N GLY A 260 -3.58 -3.69 14.30
CA GLY A 260 -2.33 -3.50 15.03
C GLY A 260 -1.11 -3.47 14.13
N GLU A 261 0.03 -3.22 14.75
CA GLU A 261 1.34 -3.33 14.13
C GLU A 261 2.18 -4.35 14.89
N THR A 262 2.87 -5.22 14.18
CA THR A 262 3.82 -6.12 14.80
C THR A 262 5.24 -5.74 14.39
N ILE A 263 6.15 -5.78 15.37
CA ILE A 263 7.51 -5.33 15.22
C ILE A 263 8.45 -6.25 16.01
N ALA A 264 9.63 -6.53 15.47
CA ALA A 264 10.67 -7.20 16.23
C ALA A 264 11.38 -6.17 17.12
N LEU A 265 11.40 -6.44 18.43
CA LEU A 265 12.07 -5.61 19.42
C LEU A 265 13.29 -6.34 19.99
N LYS A 266 14.35 -5.59 20.23
CA LYS A 266 15.52 -6.02 20.97
C LYS A 266 15.19 -6.13 22.47
N PRO A 267 16.02 -6.83 23.26
CA PRO A 267 15.77 -6.99 24.70
C PRO A 267 15.59 -5.67 25.47
N GLU A 268 16.25 -4.59 25.02
CA GLU A 268 16.15 -3.25 25.58
C GLU A 268 14.89 -2.48 25.13
N GLY A 269 14.04 -3.06 24.26
CA GLY A 269 12.79 -2.47 23.81
C GLY A 269 12.90 -1.60 22.54
N THR A 270 14.10 -1.44 21.96
CA THR A 270 14.28 -0.71 20.69
C THR A 270 13.95 -1.60 19.48
N PRO A 271 13.47 -1.04 18.35
CA PRO A 271 13.11 -1.84 17.19
C PRO A 271 14.34 -2.40 16.47
N TYR A 272 14.22 -3.63 15.97
CA TYR A 272 15.07 -4.11 14.89
C TYR A 272 14.76 -3.36 13.60
N PRO A 273 15.71 -3.27 12.63
CA PRO A 273 15.41 -2.74 11.31
C PRO A 273 14.19 -3.43 10.69
N PHE A 274 13.36 -2.68 9.97
CA PHE A 274 12.16 -3.20 9.30
C PHE A 274 12.38 -4.48 8.52
N GLN A 275 13.52 -4.60 7.84
CA GLN A 275 13.88 -5.79 7.05
C GLN A 275 13.96 -7.05 7.91
N GLU A 276 14.44 -6.96 9.15
CA GLU A 276 14.52 -8.10 10.07
C GLU A 276 13.13 -8.53 10.55
N THR A 277 12.25 -7.57 10.84
CA THR A 277 10.83 -7.85 11.12
C THR A 277 10.19 -8.56 9.93
N MET A 278 10.43 -8.11 8.69
CA MET A 278 9.84 -8.70 7.49
C MET A 278 10.36 -10.10 7.17
N ARG A 279 11.54 -10.50 7.66
CA ARG A 279 12.03 -11.90 7.52
C ARG A 279 11.10 -12.92 8.18
N ARG A 280 10.36 -12.51 9.22
CA ARG A 280 9.39 -13.35 9.92
C ARG A 280 8.17 -13.69 9.05
N PHE A 281 7.82 -12.83 8.08
CA PHE A 281 6.65 -12.98 7.22
C PHE A 281 6.93 -13.70 5.89
N GLY A 282 8.19 -13.80 5.49
CA GLY A 282 8.57 -14.27 4.14
C GLY A 282 8.92 -15.77 4.04
N ARG A 283 9.05 -16.52 5.14
CA ARG A 283 9.52 -17.90 5.14
C ARG A 283 8.59 -18.81 5.92
N LYS A 284 8.16 -19.89 5.28
CA LYS A 284 7.40 -20.99 5.92
C LYS A 284 8.31 -22.00 6.66
N LEU A 285 9.63 -21.90 6.47
CA LEU A 285 10.65 -22.78 7.06
C LEU A 285 11.41 -22.02 8.14
N ASP A 286 11.72 -22.67 9.28
CA ASP A 286 12.48 -22.16 10.43
C ASP A 286 11.79 -21.06 11.28
N VAL A 287 10.48 -21.15 11.48
CA VAL A 287 9.73 -20.18 12.32
C VAL A 287 10.32 -20.12 13.74
N GLU A 288 10.67 -21.25 14.35
CA GLU A 288 11.21 -21.30 15.71
C GLU A 288 12.60 -20.64 15.83
N ALA A 289 13.51 -20.89 14.89
CA ALA A 289 14.83 -20.27 14.89
C ALA A 289 14.75 -18.75 14.69
N LEU A 290 13.86 -18.31 13.78
CA LEU A 290 13.61 -16.88 13.57
C LEU A 290 12.90 -16.23 14.76
N ARG A 291 11.99 -16.94 15.43
CA ARG A 291 11.34 -16.49 16.67
C ARG A 291 12.35 -16.25 17.78
N ALA A 292 13.28 -17.17 17.98
CA ALA A 292 14.32 -17.00 18.99
C ALA A 292 15.24 -15.80 18.69
N ARG A 293 15.52 -15.54 17.41
CA ARG A 293 16.42 -14.46 16.99
C ARG A 293 15.74 -13.09 16.91
N TYR A 294 14.50 -13.05 16.44
CA TYR A 294 13.70 -11.83 16.22
C TYR A 294 12.30 -12.03 16.81
N PRO A 295 12.16 -12.00 18.14
CA PRO A 295 10.84 -12.11 18.78
C PRO A 295 9.95 -10.96 18.35
N LEU A 296 8.70 -11.28 17.98
CA LEU A 296 7.72 -10.28 17.59
C LEU A 296 6.92 -9.81 18.81
N SER A 297 6.77 -8.50 18.92
CA SER A 297 5.78 -7.84 19.76
C SER A 297 4.65 -7.29 18.89
N VAL A 298 3.43 -7.32 19.39
CA VAL A 298 2.27 -6.71 18.73
C VAL A 298 1.77 -5.53 19.56
N PHE A 299 1.35 -4.47 18.85
CA PHE A 299 0.74 -3.30 19.44
C PHE A 299 -0.56 -2.99 18.71
N PHE A 300 -1.68 -3.25 19.36
CA PHE A 300 -3.00 -2.94 18.83
C PHE A 300 -3.32 -1.46 19.00
N PHE A 301 -3.91 -0.86 17.98
CA PHE A 301 -4.24 0.56 17.94
C PHE A 301 -5.69 0.85 17.56
N ASP A 302 -6.46 -0.16 17.13
CA ASP A 302 -7.89 -0.02 16.86
C ASP A 302 -8.65 -1.33 17.10
N CYS A 303 -9.94 -1.21 17.48
CA CYS A 303 -10.87 -2.30 17.67
C CYS A 303 -12.04 -2.13 16.72
N LEU A 304 -12.22 -3.08 15.80
CA LEU A 304 -13.24 -2.99 14.77
C LEU A 304 -14.50 -3.75 15.13
N LEU A 305 -14.34 -4.86 15.86
CA LEU A 305 -15.43 -5.70 16.37
C LEU A 305 -15.06 -6.20 17.76
N ALA A 306 -16.01 -6.13 18.68
CA ALA A 306 -15.89 -6.70 20.02
C ALA A 306 -17.23 -7.33 20.43
N GLU A 307 -17.20 -8.61 20.87
CA GLU A 307 -18.37 -9.34 21.39
C GLU A 307 -19.61 -9.25 20.48
N GLY A 308 -19.40 -9.34 19.15
CA GLY A 308 -20.46 -9.25 18.14
C GLY A 308 -20.88 -7.82 17.77
N GLU A 309 -20.37 -6.78 18.46
CA GLU A 309 -20.65 -5.39 18.13
C GLU A 309 -19.67 -4.85 17.08
N ASP A 310 -20.18 -4.37 15.94
CA ASP A 310 -19.42 -3.63 14.93
C ASP A 310 -19.14 -2.20 15.41
N LEU A 311 -17.90 -1.93 15.75
CA LEU A 311 -17.45 -0.64 16.25
C LEU A 311 -16.97 0.32 15.14
N THR A 312 -16.92 -0.11 13.89
CA THR A 312 -16.31 0.69 12.79
C THR A 312 -16.99 2.04 12.57
N ALA A 313 -18.31 2.14 12.82
CA ALA A 313 -19.05 3.39 12.71
C ALA A 313 -18.95 4.27 13.97
N ARG A 314 -18.45 3.72 15.09
CA ARG A 314 -18.29 4.46 16.35
C ARG A 314 -17.14 5.47 16.26
N PRO A 315 -17.16 6.55 17.03
CA PRO A 315 -16.03 7.46 17.21
C PRO A 315 -14.74 6.71 17.61
N ALA A 316 -13.59 7.19 17.17
CA ALA A 316 -12.30 6.57 17.49
C ALA A 316 -12.06 6.44 18.99
N ARG A 317 -12.46 7.44 19.80
CA ARG A 317 -12.36 7.39 21.28
C ARG A 317 -13.07 6.17 21.86
N GLU A 318 -14.29 5.83 21.36
CA GLU A 318 -15.05 4.68 21.87
C GLU A 318 -14.37 3.35 21.51
N ARG A 319 -13.77 3.28 20.31
CA ARG A 319 -12.98 2.11 19.88
C ARG A 319 -11.70 1.95 20.70
N PHE A 320 -11.08 3.08 21.11
CA PHE A 320 -9.91 3.07 22.00
C PHE A 320 -10.26 2.62 23.41
N ASP A 321 -11.41 3.07 23.92
CA ASP A 321 -11.91 2.65 25.23
C ASP A 321 -12.25 1.14 25.24
N ALA A 322 -12.87 0.64 24.16
CA ALA A 322 -13.11 -0.78 24.01
C ALA A 322 -11.79 -1.58 23.99
N LEU A 323 -10.80 -1.11 23.24
CA LEU A 323 -9.49 -1.73 23.17
C LEU A 323 -8.78 -1.78 24.53
N ALA A 324 -8.81 -0.67 25.28
CA ALA A 324 -8.18 -0.56 26.60
C ALA A 324 -8.86 -1.43 27.66
N LYS A 325 -10.17 -1.69 27.53
CA LYS A 325 -10.92 -2.59 28.43
C LYS A 325 -10.62 -4.06 28.17
N LEU A 326 -10.29 -4.42 26.92
CA LEU A 326 -10.17 -5.81 26.49
C LEU A 326 -8.74 -6.33 26.52
N LEU A 327 -7.74 -5.46 26.40
CA LEU A 327 -6.35 -5.83 26.24
C LEU A 327 -5.46 -5.20 27.32
N PRO A 328 -4.41 -5.90 27.77
CA PRO A 328 -3.42 -5.33 28.66
C PRO A 328 -2.62 -4.21 27.98
N ALA A 329 -2.24 -3.19 28.75
CA ALA A 329 -1.50 -2.03 28.26
C ALA A 329 -0.18 -2.39 27.51
N THR A 330 0.40 -3.54 27.82
CA THR A 330 1.66 -4.03 27.21
C THR A 330 1.55 -4.35 25.72
N ILE A 331 0.34 -4.59 25.21
CA ILE A 331 0.09 -4.85 23.79
C ILE A 331 -0.78 -3.76 23.14
N LEU A 332 -0.93 -2.61 23.82
CA LEU A 332 -1.54 -1.41 23.25
C LEU A 332 -0.45 -0.46 22.74
N VAL A 333 -0.72 0.18 21.60
CA VAL A 333 0.18 1.24 21.14
C VAL A 333 0.18 2.40 22.15
N PRO A 334 1.36 2.93 22.52
CA PRO A 334 1.44 4.13 23.35
C PRO A 334 0.67 5.29 22.72
N ARG A 335 -0.20 5.92 23.51
CA ARG A 335 -1.15 6.95 23.06
C ARG A 335 -1.17 8.14 23.99
N LEU A 336 -1.19 9.34 23.40
CA LEU A 336 -1.42 10.61 24.10
C LEU A 336 -2.58 11.33 23.42
N VAL A 337 -3.63 11.65 24.17
CA VAL A 337 -4.73 12.50 23.69
C VAL A 337 -4.47 13.93 24.14
N THR A 338 -4.25 14.84 23.20
CA THR A 338 -3.95 16.23 23.51
C THR A 338 -4.32 17.18 22.36
N GLY A 339 -4.62 18.45 22.72
CA GLY A 339 -4.66 19.60 21.81
C GLY A 339 -3.49 20.54 22.03
N ASP A 340 -2.62 20.26 23.01
CA ASP A 340 -1.45 21.07 23.32
C ASP A 340 -0.27 20.70 22.41
N LYS A 341 0.27 21.72 21.71
CA LYS A 341 1.37 21.54 20.76
C LYS A 341 2.66 21.07 21.44
N GLY A 342 2.94 21.57 22.65
CA GLY A 342 4.17 21.23 23.37
C GLY A 342 4.16 19.76 23.81
N ALA A 343 3.04 19.29 24.38
CA ALA A 343 2.86 17.91 24.79
C ALA A 343 2.92 16.96 23.57
N ALA A 344 2.26 17.31 22.46
CA ALA A 344 2.27 16.50 21.24
C ALA A 344 3.67 16.44 20.61
N GLN A 345 4.43 17.55 20.62
CA GLN A 345 5.81 17.57 20.15
C GLN A 345 6.73 16.71 21.03
N ALA A 346 6.61 16.81 22.36
CA ALA A 346 7.39 15.98 23.26
C ALA A 346 7.12 14.48 23.08
N PHE A 347 5.86 14.12 22.80
CA PHE A 347 5.48 12.73 22.50
C PHE A 347 6.06 12.25 21.17
N TYR A 348 6.09 13.14 20.14
CA TYR A 348 6.74 12.85 18.86
C TYR A 348 8.25 12.65 19.02
N ASP A 349 8.90 13.53 19.79
CA ASP A 349 10.35 13.45 20.02
C ASP A 349 10.72 12.18 20.81
N ASP A 350 9.88 11.77 21.78
CA ASP A 350 10.05 10.49 22.50
C ASP A 350 9.91 9.28 21.56
N ALA A 351 8.96 9.31 20.62
CA ALA A 351 8.82 8.24 19.62
C ALA A 351 10.07 8.12 18.75
N LEU A 352 10.63 9.26 18.28
CA LEU A 352 11.88 9.28 17.51
C LEU A 352 13.08 8.81 18.35
N ALA A 353 13.18 9.26 19.59
CA ALA A 353 14.25 8.86 20.51
C ALA A 353 14.25 7.36 20.81
N ARG A 354 13.12 6.69 20.66
CA ARG A 354 12.97 5.22 20.79
C ARG A 354 13.12 4.47 19.46
N GLY A 355 13.54 5.15 18.40
CA GLY A 355 13.79 4.55 17.09
C GLY A 355 12.51 4.26 16.26
N HIS A 356 11.37 4.85 16.61
CA HIS A 356 10.15 4.74 15.80
C HIS A 356 10.14 5.79 14.68
N GLU A 357 9.28 5.58 13.66
CA GLU A 357 9.23 6.47 12.47
C GLU A 357 8.67 7.88 12.76
N GLY A 358 8.07 8.11 13.91
CA GLY A 358 7.34 9.32 14.27
C GLY A 358 6.02 8.98 14.95
N VAL A 359 4.95 9.72 14.64
CA VAL A 359 3.62 9.49 15.22
C VAL A 359 2.50 9.47 14.19
N MET A 360 1.40 8.84 14.59
CA MET A 360 0.08 8.96 13.96
C MET A 360 -0.74 9.92 14.79
N ALA A 361 -1.43 10.88 14.16
CA ALA A 361 -2.46 11.69 14.79
C ALA A 361 -3.84 11.24 14.27
N LYS A 362 -4.76 10.94 15.16
CA LYS A 362 -6.10 10.41 14.85
C LYS A 362 -7.19 11.33 15.41
N ALA A 363 -8.16 11.67 14.57
CA ALA A 363 -9.35 12.42 14.99
C ALA A 363 -10.21 11.56 15.93
N LEU A 364 -10.56 12.08 17.08
CA LEU A 364 -11.29 11.35 18.14
C LEU A 364 -12.71 10.96 17.71
N GLU A 365 -13.35 11.78 16.88
CA GLU A 365 -14.73 11.56 16.43
C GLU A 365 -14.82 10.79 15.08
N ALA A 366 -13.69 10.47 14.46
CA ALA A 366 -13.72 9.81 13.16
C ALA A 366 -14.11 8.33 13.27
N PRO A 367 -14.97 7.82 12.36
CA PRO A 367 -15.19 6.39 12.19
C PRO A 367 -13.95 5.71 11.60
N TYR A 368 -13.95 4.38 11.60
CA TYR A 368 -12.95 3.60 10.88
C TYR A 368 -13.35 3.47 9.40
N GLU A 369 -12.65 4.16 8.51
CA GLU A 369 -12.91 4.17 7.06
C GLU A 369 -11.96 3.21 6.33
N ALA A 370 -12.30 1.92 6.32
CA ALA A 370 -11.47 0.91 5.67
C ALA A 370 -11.23 1.20 4.19
N GLY A 371 -10.04 0.85 3.70
CA GLY A 371 -9.61 1.11 2.31
C GLY A 371 -9.47 2.59 1.95
N SER A 372 -9.92 3.49 2.82
CA SER A 372 -9.93 4.93 2.57
C SER A 372 -8.69 5.63 3.13
N ARG A 373 -8.27 6.66 2.43
CA ARG A 373 -7.27 7.63 2.92
C ARG A 373 -8.00 8.92 3.31
N GLY A 374 -8.85 8.82 4.32
CA GLY A 374 -9.59 9.94 4.86
C GLY A 374 -8.71 10.92 5.65
N ALA A 375 -9.29 12.09 6.01
CA ALA A 375 -8.61 13.07 6.83
C ALA A 375 -8.54 12.69 8.33
N GLY A 376 -9.24 11.63 8.75
CA GLY A 376 -9.30 11.21 10.15
C GLY A 376 -7.98 10.65 10.72
N TRP A 377 -7.07 10.19 9.85
CA TRP A 377 -5.73 9.72 10.26
C TRP A 377 -4.65 10.48 9.51
N LEU A 378 -3.73 11.05 10.27
CA LEU A 378 -2.55 11.74 9.77
C LEU A 378 -1.28 11.05 10.25
N LYS A 379 -0.25 11.00 9.41
CA LYS A 379 1.06 10.48 9.77
C LYS A 379 2.10 11.58 9.73
N ILE A 380 2.85 11.73 10.81
CA ILE A 380 3.94 12.67 10.98
C ILE A 380 5.22 11.85 11.09
N LYS A 381 6.15 12.06 10.17
CA LYS A 381 7.42 11.33 10.09
C LYS A 381 8.58 12.31 10.00
N GLU A 382 9.69 11.95 10.62
CA GLU A 382 10.94 12.65 10.35
C GLU A 382 11.26 12.55 8.85
N ALA A 383 11.48 13.68 8.21
CA ALA A 383 11.92 13.75 6.83
C ALA A 383 13.33 14.31 6.80
N HIS A 384 14.28 13.47 6.42
CA HIS A 384 15.62 13.95 6.07
C HIS A 384 15.60 14.51 4.66
N THR A 385 16.39 15.52 4.38
CA THR A 385 16.60 16.05 3.04
C THR A 385 18.07 16.05 2.67
N LEU A 386 18.33 15.81 1.39
CA LEU A 386 19.64 16.01 0.76
C LEU A 386 19.45 16.78 -0.53
N ASP A 387 20.36 17.69 -0.81
CA ASP A 387 20.45 18.35 -2.09
C ASP A 387 21.34 17.51 -3.02
N LEU A 388 20.72 16.81 -3.98
CA LEU A 388 21.42 15.86 -4.84
C LEU A 388 21.39 16.31 -6.30
N ALA A 389 22.47 16.03 -7.02
CA ALA A 389 22.55 16.29 -8.44
C ALA A 389 21.73 15.25 -9.23
N VAL A 390 21.04 15.67 -10.28
CA VAL A 390 20.42 14.78 -11.25
C VAL A 390 21.48 14.38 -12.27
N ILE A 391 21.83 13.09 -12.31
CA ILE A 391 22.91 12.55 -13.18
C ILE A 391 22.38 11.81 -14.40
N ALA A 392 21.13 11.35 -14.36
CA ALA A 392 20.40 10.76 -15.47
C ALA A 392 18.89 10.79 -15.19
N ALA A 393 18.09 10.51 -16.21
CA ALA A 393 16.66 10.32 -16.05
C ALA A 393 16.12 9.28 -17.03
N GLU A 394 15.02 8.61 -16.64
CA GLU A 394 14.35 7.61 -17.47
C GLU A 394 13.01 8.13 -17.99
N TRP A 395 12.67 7.71 -19.21
CA TRP A 395 11.37 7.96 -19.77
C TRP A 395 10.27 7.26 -18.96
N GLY A 396 9.22 7.99 -18.68
CA GLY A 396 8.06 7.48 -17.96
C GLY A 396 7.19 6.56 -18.80
N SER A 397 6.46 5.68 -18.12
CA SER A 397 5.44 4.82 -18.71
C SER A 397 4.03 5.22 -18.28
N GLY A 398 3.00 4.70 -18.94
CA GLY A 398 1.60 4.95 -18.61
C GLY A 398 1.27 6.46 -18.65
N ARG A 399 0.71 7.00 -17.56
CA ARG A 399 0.36 8.43 -17.45
C ARG A 399 1.55 9.38 -17.71
N ARG A 400 2.77 8.93 -17.47
CA ARG A 400 3.99 9.74 -17.61
C ARG A 400 4.74 9.52 -18.93
N LYS A 401 4.13 8.80 -19.88
CA LYS A 401 4.69 8.62 -21.21
C LYS A 401 4.98 9.97 -21.86
N GLY A 402 6.18 10.14 -22.39
CA GLY A 402 6.63 11.39 -23.01
C GLY A 402 7.31 12.37 -22.04
N TRP A 403 7.46 12.02 -20.76
CA TRP A 403 8.22 12.79 -19.77
C TRP A 403 9.39 11.98 -19.21
N LEU A 404 10.51 12.65 -18.93
CA LEU A 404 11.60 12.12 -18.12
C LEU A 404 11.18 12.18 -16.65
N SER A 405 10.69 11.07 -16.11
CA SER A 405 9.96 11.06 -14.83
C SER A 405 10.58 10.22 -13.73
N ASN A 406 11.69 9.53 -14.00
CA ASN A 406 12.44 8.77 -12.99
C ASN A 406 13.88 9.30 -12.96
N LEU A 407 14.22 10.07 -11.94
CA LEU A 407 15.52 10.74 -11.82
C LEU A 407 16.53 9.83 -11.14
N HIS A 408 17.74 9.76 -11.67
CA HIS A 408 18.90 9.18 -11.00
C HIS A 408 19.59 10.25 -10.17
N LEU A 409 19.80 9.97 -8.90
CA LEU A 409 20.26 10.92 -7.88
C LEU A 409 21.71 10.62 -7.51
N GLY A 410 22.57 11.62 -7.61
CA GLY A 410 23.98 11.54 -7.30
C GLY A 410 24.39 12.48 -6.16
N ALA A 411 25.12 11.94 -5.18
CA ALA A 411 25.85 12.74 -4.21
C ALA A 411 27.23 13.11 -4.76
N LEU A 412 27.74 14.30 -4.45
CA LEU A 412 29.07 14.74 -4.85
C LEU A 412 30.14 13.87 -4.17
N ASP A 413 31.11 13.41 -4.92
CA ASP A 413 32.31 12.80 -4.40
C ASP A 413 33.47 13.84 -4.42
N PRO A 414 33.85 14.42 -3.29
CA PRO A 414 34.90 15.42 -3.26
C PRO A 414 36.27 14.90 -3.70
N ALA A 415 36.50 13.57 -3.64
CA ALA A 415 37.77 12.98 -4.01
C ALA A 415 38.00 12.94 -5.52
N THR A 416 36.92 12.73 -6.27
CA THR A 416 36.96 12.60 -7.74
C THR A 416 36.37 13.82 -8.47
N GLY A 417 35.63 14.68 -7.76
CA GLY A 417 34.81 15.73 -8.35
C GLY A 417 33.59 15.22 -9.14
N GLY A 418 33.37 13.90 -9.13
CA GLY A 418 32.23 13.23 -9.79
C GLY A 418 31.03 13.05 -8.88
N PHE A 419 30.04 12.29 -9.34
CA PHE A 419 28.82 12.02 -8.59
C PHE A 419 28.60 10.52 -8.39
N VAL A 420 28.30 10.14 -7.15
CA VAL A 420 28.04 8.76 -6.77
C VAL A 420 26.54 8.54 -6.68
N MET A 421 26.02 7.61 -7.47
CA MET A 421 24.58 7.29 -7.50
C MET A 421 24.10 6.69 -6.18
N LEU A 422 23.00 7.26 -5.64
CA LEU A 422 22.33 6.82 -4.40
C LEU A 422 20.95 6.22 -4.64
N GLY A 423 20.48 6.21 -5.86
CA GLY A 423 19.17 5.67 -6.18
C GLY A 423 18.41 6.45 -7.23
N LYS A 424 17.13 6.08 -7.38
CA LYS A 424 16.21 6.69 -8.33
C LYS A 424 14.95 7.18 -7.63
N THR A 425 14.34 8.23 -8.19
CA THR A 425 13.02 8.65 -7.73
C THR A 425 12.11 9.09 -8.86
N PHE A 426 10.85 8.65 -8.77
CA PHE A 426 9.76 9.12 -9.63
C PHE A 426 8.64 9.81 -8.83
N LYS A 427 8.87 10.15 -7.55
CA LYS A 427 7.89 10.70 -6.62
C LYS A 427 8.13 12.19 -6.35
N GLY A 428 7.06 12.89 -5.95
CA GLY A 428 7.12 14.30 -5.55
C GLY A 428 7.04 15.30 -6.71
N MET A 429 6.83 14.86 -7.94
CA MET A 429 6.80 15.72 -9.13
C MET A 429 5.37 15.96 -9.61
N THR A 430 5.01 17.23 -9.76
CA THR A 430 3.77 17.66 -10.41
C THR A 430 3.89 17.56 -11.93
N ASP A 431 2.77 17.58 -12.66
CA ASP A 431 2.78 17.56 -14.14
C ASP A 431 3.53 18.78 -14.71
N LYS A 432 3.43 19.95 -14.05
CA LYS A 432 4.20 21.16 -14.41
C LYS A 432 5.70 20.94 -14.25
N MET A 433 6.12 20.31 -13.14
CA MET A 433 7.53 19.96 -12.92
C MET A 433 8.01 18.95 -13.94
N LEU A 434 7.21 17.93 -14.28
CA LEU A 434 7.56 16.90 -15.26
C LEU A 434 7.78 17.49 -16.66
N ALA A 435 6.94 18.43 -17.09
CA ALA A 435 7.11 19.12 -18.36
C ALA A 435 8.41 19.93 -18.37
N TRP A 436 8.60 20.81 -17.37
CA TRP A 436 9.78 21.64 -17.22
C TRP A 436 11.08 20.84 -17.13
N GLN A 437 11.11 19.81 -16.27
CA GLN A 437 12.33 19.00 -16.10
C GLN A 437 12.68 18.20 -17.34
N THR A 438 11.68 17.73 -18.10
CA THR A 438 11.93 17.00 -19.35
C THR A 438 12.64 17.87 -20.35
N GLU A 439 12.17 19.11 -20.58
CA GLU A 439 12.80 20.08 -21.47
C GLU A 439 14.25 20.39 -21.01
N ARG A 440 14.40 20.65 -19.70
CA ARG A 440 15.69 21.03 -19.13
C ARG A 440 16.71 19.88 -19.18
N LEU A 441 16.30 18.65 -18.85
CA LEU A 441 17.17 17.49 -18.87
C LEU A 441 17.59 17.10 -20.31
N LEU A 442 16.70 17.24 -21.30
CA LEU A 442 17.04 17.03 -22.70
C LEU A 442 18.07 18.07 -23.20
N ALA A 443 18.01 19.31 -22.74
CA ALA A 443 19.02 20.31 -23.05
C ALA A 443 20.40 20.00 -22.45
N LEU A 444 20.44 19.16 -21.40
CA LEU A 444 21.65 18.71 -20.72
C LEU A 444 22.10 17.31 -21.13
N GLU A 445 21.40 16.66 -22.08
CA GLU A 445 21.70 15.30 -22.53
C GLU A 445 23.15 15.17 -23.03
N THR A 446 23.82 14.13 -22.54
CA THR A 446 25.17 13.77 -22.99
C THR A 446 25.20 12.47 -23.76
N SER A 447 24.35 11.51 -23.37
CA SER A 447 24.19 10.22 -24.06
C SER A 447 22.84 9.60 -23.72
N ARG A 448 22.48 8.56 -24.49
CA ARG A 448 21.24 7.84 -24.28
C ARG A 448 21.47 6.33 -24.37
N GLU A 449 20.99 5.59 -23.38
CA GLU A 449 21.05 4.13 -23.35
C GLU A 449 19.63 3.57 -23.14
N GLY A 450 19.02 3.09 -24.22
CA GLY A 450 17.64 2.59 -24.19
C GLY A 450 16.65 3.67 -23.73
N HIS A 451 16.07 3.49 -22.56
CA HIS A 451 15.12 4.44 -21.97
C HIS A 451 15.77 5.44 -20.98
N VAL A 452 17.06 5.34 -20.77
CA VAL A 452 17.84 6.22 -19.87
C VAL A 452 18.50 7.32 -20.68
N VAL A 453 18.33 8.57 -20.23
CA VAL A 453 18.99 9.76 -20.75
C VAL A 453 20.01 10.22 -19.72
N HIS A 454 21.29 10.12 -20.03
CA HIS A 454 22.37 10.65 -19.22
C HIS A 454 22.51 12.14 -19.46
N VAL A 455 22.75 12.90 -18.41
CA VAL A 455 22.80 14.37 -18.47
C VAL A 455 24.05 14.93 -17.79
N ARG A 456 24.47 16.12 -18.22
CA ARG A 456 25.42 16.89 -17.41
C ARG A 456 24.78 17.20 -16.07
N PRO A 457 25.46 16.94 -14.95
CA PRO A 457 24.88 17.10 -13.60
C PRO A 457 24.85 18.58 -13.18
N GLU A 458 23.98 19.36 -13.83
CA GLU A 458 23.79 20.80 -13.53
C GLU A 458 22.57 21.07 -12.64
N LEU A 459 21.59 20.18 -12.68
CA LEU A 459 20.37 20.33 -11.87
C LEU A 459 20.55 19.71 -10.49
N VAL A 460 20.34 20.50 -9.45
CA VAL A 460 20.27 20.06 -8.05
C VAL A 460 18.81 20.00 -7.62
N ALA A 461 18.43 18.93 -6.95
CA ALA A 461 17.10 18.75 -6.39
C ALA A 461 17.18 18.46 -4.87
N GLU A 462 16.34 19.14 -4.10
CA GLU A 462 16.09 18.82 -2.70
C GLU A 462 15.25 17.54 -2.64
N ILE A 463 15.86 16.48 -2.14
CA ILE A 463 15.28 15.13 -2.06
C ILE A 463 14.95 14.84 -0.61
N ALA A 464 13.66 14.71 -0.31
CA ALA A 464 13.22 14.17 0.97
C ALA A 464 13.23 12.64 0.92
N PHE A 465 13.70 12.02 2.00
CA PHE A 465 13.71 10.57 2.16
C PHE A 465 13.46 10.19 3.62
N ASN A 466 13.13 8.93 3.87
CA ASN A 466 12.85 8.48 5.22
C ASN A 466 14.10 7.92 5.91
N GLU A 467 14.95 7.21 5.16
CA GLU A 467 16.06 6.44 5.69
C GLU A 467 17.12 6.21 4.62
N ILE A 468 18.38 6.08 5.03
CA ILE A 468 19.46 5.59 4.20
C ILE A 468 19.69 4.12 4.54
N GLN A 469 19.76 3.27 3.52
CA GLN A 469 20.01 1.84 3.66
C GLN A 469 21.31 1.46 2.98
N ALA A 470 22.03 0.48 3.53
CA ALA A 470 23.12 -0.16 2.81
C ALA A 470 22.57 -0.87 1.58
N SER A 471 23.22 -0.70 0.45
CA SER A 471 22.78 -1.26 -0.83
C SER A 471 23.96 -1.73 -1.67
N PRO A 472 23.98 -3.01 -2.08
CA PRO A 472 24.99 -3.51 -3.01
C PRO A 472 24.73 -3.09 -4.46
N HIS A 473 23.56 -2.52 -4.76
CA HIS A 473 23.16 -2.16 -6.13
C HIS A 473 23.75 -0.84 -6.61
N TYR A 474 24.13 0.05 -5.69
CA TYR A 474 24.63 1.37 -6.03
C TYR A 474 26.12 1.51 -5.65
N PRO A 475 26.92 2.17 -6.51
CA PRO A 475 28.36 2.29 -6.29
C PRO A 475 28.74 2.91 -4.94
N GLY A 476 27.91 3.80 -4.41
CA GLY A 476 28.13 4.44 -3.11
C GLY A 476 27.90 3.53 -1.90
N GLY A 477 27.38 2.31 -2.10
CA GLY A 477 27.04 1.39 -1.01
C GLY A 477 25.76 1.77 -0.26
N PHE A 478 25.05 2.82 -0.68
CA PHE A 478 23.86 3.35 -0.03
C PHE A 478 22.69 3.51 -1.00
N ALA A 479 21.46 3.44 -0.46
CA ALA A 479 20.23 3.75 -1.16
C ALA A 479 19.29 4.59 -0.28
N LEU A 480 18.61 5.57 -0.88
CA LEU A 480 17.59 6.38 -0.20
C LEU A 480 16.22 5.68 -0.22
N ARG A 481 15.66 5.40 0.94
CA ARG A 481 14.33 4.80 1.07
C ARG A 481 13.24 5.85 0.92
N PHE A 482 12.29 5.61 0.01
CA PHE A 482 11.17 6.49 -0.30
C PHE A 482 11.57 7.92 -0.73
N ALA A 483 12.68 8.03 -1.47
CA ALA A 483 13.12 9.30 -2.03
C ALA A 483 12.01 9.97 -2.84
N ARG A 484 11.84 11.29 -2.65
CA ARG A 484 10.90 12.13 -3.40
C ARG A 484 11.46 13.53 -3.60
N VAL A 485 11.23 14.08 -4.76
CA VAL A 485 11.61 15.48 -5.06
C VAL A 485 10.69 16.41 -4.26
N LYS A 486 11.28 17.32 -3.48
CA LYS A 486 10.56 18.45 -2.87
C LYS A 486 10.53 19.64 -3.81
N ARG A 487 11.70 20.02 -4.32
CA ARG A 487 11.87 21.13 -5.27
C ARG A 487 13.21 21.02 -5.98
N TYR A 488 13.37 21.74 -7.05
CA TYR A 488 14.66 22.00 -7.66
C TYR A 488 15.35 23.20 -6.98
N ARG A 489 16.64 23.10 -6.79
CA ARG A 489 17.50 24.09 -6.16
C ARG A 489 18.18 24.93 -7.24
N GLY A 490 17.43 25.86 -7.83
CA GLY A 490 17.98 26.81 -8.82
C GLY A 490 19.00 27.80 -8.24
N ASP A 491 19.09 27.86 -6.92
CA ASP A 491 20.03 28.65 -6.13
C ASP A 491 21.37 27.94 -5.88
N LYS A 492 21.50 26.65 -6.27
CA LYS A 492 22.70 25.82 -6.07
C LYS A 492 23.26 25.28 -7.38
N SER A 493 24.58 25.30 -7.49
CA SER A 493 25.31 24.53 -8.50
C SER A 493 25.48 23.06 -8.08
N ALA A 494 25.80 22.19 -9.01
CA ALA A 494 26.03 20.78 -8.70
C ALA A 494 27.23 20.54 -7.77
N THR A 495 28.20 21.45 -7.76
CA THR A 495 29.36 21.41 -6.84
C THR A 495 29.00 21.75 -5.39
N GLU A 496 27.80 22.28 -5.16
CA GLU A 496 27.23 22.57 -3.84
C GLU A 496 26.23 21.50 -3.39
N ALA A 497 26.11 20.41 -4.15
CA ALA A 497 25.31 19.25 -3.77
C ALA A 497 25.90 18.57 -2.53
N ASP A 498 25.04 17.89 -1.75
CA ASP A 498 25.49 17.11 -0.61
C ASP A 498 26.44 15.99 -1.04
N THR A 499 27.46 15.75 -0.21
CA THR A 499 28.54 14.81 -0.53
C THR A 499 28.20 13.39 -0.10
N ILE A 500 28.91 12.41 -0.69
CA ILE A 500 28.83 11.02 -0.23
C ILE A 500 29.30 10.88 1.23
N ALA A 501 30.16 11.76 1.71
CA ALA A 501 30.58 11.83 3.11
C ALA A 501 29.40 12.28 4.00
N THR A 502 28.60 13.28 3.59
CA THR A 502 27.38 13.69 4.28
C THR A 502 26.40 12.52 4.39
N VAL A 503 26.21 11.77 3.30
CA VAL A 503 25.34 10.57 3.29
C VAL A 503 25.81 9.52 4.28
N ARG A 504 27.13 9.29 4.35
CA ARG A 504 27.72 8.34 5.30
C ARG A 504 27.52 8.78 6.75
N VAL A 505 27.75 10.04 7.06
CA VAL A 505 27.52 10.60 8.41
C VAL A 505 26.05 10.45 8.82
N LEU A 506 25.11 10.73 7.92
CA LEU A 506 23.69 10.54 8.19
C LEU A 506 23.36 9.05 8.41
N TYR A 507 23.91 8.14 7.61
CA TYR A 507 23.74 6.70 7.77
C TYR A 507 24.29 6.21 9.11
N GLU A 508 25.52 6.59 9.44
CA GLU A 508 26.17 6.26 10.72
C GLU A 508 25.41 6.87 11.89
N GLY A 509 24.94 8.12 11.76
CA GLY A 509 24.08 8.76 12.75
C GLY A 509 22.75 8.03 12.95
N GLN A 510 22.15 7.46 11.89
CA GLN A 510 20.98 6.59 12.02
C GLN A 510 21.34 5.28 12.75
N LEU A 511 22.51 4.70 12.48
CA LEU A 511 23.01 3.52 13.20
C LEU A 511 23.39 3.86 14.64
N HIS A 512 24.03 5.00 14.91
CA HIS A 512 24.40 5.44 16.25
C HIS A 512 23.17 5.84 17.08
N ARG A 513 22.18 6.50 16.53
CA ARG A 513 20.88 6.68 17.21
C ARG A 513 20.31 5.33 17.62
N ARG A 514 20.33 4.35 16.72
CA ARG A 514 19.94 2.96 16.97
C ARG A 514 20.87 2.21 17.94
N ALA A 515 22.13 2.65 18.12
CA ALA A 515 23.12 2.00 19.00
C ALA A 515 23.24 2.69 20.38
N ASN A 516 23.18 4.03 20.47
CA ASN A 516 23.23 4.77 21.73
C ASN A 516 21.96 4.61 22.58
N GLU A 517 20.84 4.23 21.95
CA GLU A 517 19.63 3.76 22.61
C GLU A 517 19.85 2.44 23.35
N ASN A 518 20.97 1.72 23.06
CA ASN A 518 21.39 0.50 23.76
C ASN A 518 22.05 0.76 25.14
N SER A 519 22.39 2.01 25.47
CA SER A 519 23.09 2.34 26.72
C SER A 519 22.25 3.16 27.71
N GLY A 520 21.07 2.64 28.05
CA GLY A 520 20.39 2.96 29.29
C GLY A 520 19.64 4.28 29.39
N ARG A 521 18.29 4.22 29.31
CA ARG A 521 17.39 5.11 30.05
C ARG A 521 16.22 4.33 30.63
N ARG A 522 15.99 4.50 31.96
CA ARG A 522 14.81 3.98 32.67
C ARG A 522 13.54 4.62 32.12
N LEU A 523 12.44 3.85 32.10
CA LEU A 523 11.11 4.31 31.71
C LEU A 523 10.72 5.61 32.45
N PRO A 524 10.14 6.60 31.76
CA PRO A 524 9.63 7.81 32.40
C PRO A 524 8.48 7.51 33.34
N PRO A 525 8.27 8.35 34.40
CA PRO A 525 7.36 8.05 35.51
C PRO A 525 5.87 8.01 35.15
N PHE A 526 5.43 8.49 34.01
CA PHE A 526 4.00 8.50 33.62
C PHE A 526 3.45 7.16 33.11
N LEU A 527 4.25 6.10 33.08
CA LEU A 527 3.77 4.72 32.86
C LEU A 527 3.53 3.95 34.17
N LYS A 528 3.65 4.62 35.33
CA LYS A 528 3.42 3.98 36.63
C LYS A 528 2.05 4.29 37.27
N GLU A 529 1.28 5.20 36.71
CA GLU A 529 -0.06 5.54 37.18
C GLU A 529 -1.03 5.64 35.98
N GLN A 530 -1.57 4.51 35.60
CA GLN A 530 -2.92 4.36 35.01
C GLN A 530 -3.34 2.90 35.10
#